data_5ad91229de69019506bc859ef4df3efe
#
_entry.id   5ad91229de69019506bc859ef4df3efe
#
_cell.length_a   1.000
_cell.length_b   1.000
_cell.length_c   1.000
_cell.angle_alpha   90.00
_cell.angle_beta   90.00
_cell.angle_gamma   90.00
#
_symmetry.space_group_name_H-M   'P 1'
#
loop_
_entity.id
_entity.type
_entity.pdbx_description
1 polymer ?
#
loop_
_entity_poly.entity_id
_entity_poly.type
_entity_poly.pdbx_seq_one_letter_code
_entity_poly.pdbx_strand_id
1 'polypeptide(L)'
;MGLAADEELVAGEHRDGLGVDGVFGVEEDVFRAAAGQVSGSPNRFPRINWASPVFFALAGYAVLENASIPIIGEGNAQPNDTYIEQLVAGAKAAIDYGASLGVVDPKRVAVMGHSYGAFMTANLLAHSDLFRAGIARSGAYNRTLTPYGFQAEERTYWEAPDTYFKMSPFNYADKIKTPILLIHGEADDNTGTYPIQSERFYAALKGQGATVRLVFLPLEAHGYEAHESLSHMLWEMDRWLDTYVKPEVSPVAAASR
;
A
#
# COMPACT_ATOMS: atom_id res chain seq x y z
N MET A 1 11.69 -8.88 21.42
CA MET A 1 12.49 -7.70 21.75
C MET A 1 11.75 -6.51 21.18
N GLY A 2 11.41 -5.52 22.01
CA GLY A 2 10.28 -4.63 21.83
C GLY A 2 10.25 -3.83 20.55
N LEU A 3 9.09 -3.82 19.92
CA LEU A 3 8.66 -2.82 18.95
C LEU A 3 8.69 -1.47 19.65
N ALA A 4 9.45 -0.51 19.11
CA ALA A 4 9.37 0.87 19.56
C ALA A 4 7.98 1.40 19.13
N ALA A 5 7.14 1.61 20.11
CA ALA A 5 5.80 2.12 19.95
C ALA A 5 5.86 3.64 19.84
N ASP A 6 5.91 4.17 18.62
CA ASP A 6 5.55 5.54 18.31
C ASP A 6 4.83 5.57 16.95
N GLU A 7 3.81 4.70 16.80
CA GLU A 7 2.92 4.69 15.64
C GLU A 7 1.66 5.48 16.02
N GLU A 8 1.46 6.62 15.36
CA GLU A 8 0.28 7.45 15.56
C GLU A 8 -0.91 6.84 14.80
N LEU A 9 -1.84 6.22 15.55
CA LEU A 9 -3.10 5.73 15.00
C LEU A 9 -4.11 6.89 14.99
N VAL A 10 -4.46 7.39 13.81
CA VAL A 10 -5.53 8.39 13.66
C VAL A 10 -6.87 7.65 13.62
N ALA A 11 -7.59 7.66 14.75
CA ALA A 11 -8.92 7.06 14.87
C ALA A 11 -10.01 8.06 14.50
N GLY A 12 -10.88 7.70 13.57
CA GLY A 12 -12.18 8.37 13.39
C GLY A 12 -13.14 8.03 14.53
N GLU A 13 -14.14 8.90 14.76
CA GLU A 13 -15.09 8.77 15.88
C GLU A 13 -15.79 7.41 15.92
N HIS A 14 -15.80 6.81 17.10
CA HIS A 14 -16.48 5.56 17.45
C HIS A 14 -17.99 5.68 17.22
N ARG A 15 -18.53 4.89 16.31
CA ARG A 15 -19.96 4.60 16.25
C ARG A 15 -20.19 3.12 16.56
N ASP A 16 -20.80 2.90 17.70
CA ASP A 16 -21.50 1.66 18.14
C ASP A 16 -20.85 0.32 17.75
N GLY A 17 -19.82 -0.14 18.48
CA GLY A 17 -19.47 -1.56 18.66
C GLY A 17 -19.07 -2.37 17.42
N LEU A 18 -19.02 -1.76 16.23
CA LEU A 18 -18.55 -2.36 14.98
C LEU A 18 -17.19 -1.76 14.67
N GLY A 19 -16.17 -2.58 14.56
CA GLY A 19 -14.82 -2.16 14.16
C GLY A 19 -14.85 -1.33 12.87
N VAL A 20 -14.03 -0.29 12.80
CA VAL A 20 -13.91 0.61 11.64
C VAL A 20 -13.12 -0.08 10.53
N ASP A 21 -13.42 0.28 9.28
CA ASP A 21 -12.64 -0.18 8.13
C ASP A 21 -11.20 0.34 8.22
N GLY A 22 -10.22 -0.52 8.03
CA GLY A 22 -8.82 -0.17 8.14
C GLY A 22 -8.17 0.09 6.77
N VAL A 23 -7.39 1.14 6.68
CA VAL A 23 -6.50 1.41 5.56
C VAL A 23 -5.06 1.36 6.05
N PHE A 24 -4.28 0.47 5.46
CA PHE A 24 -2.88 0.27 5.78
C PHE A 24 -2.01 0.94 4.71
N GLY A 25 -1.33 2.02 5.08
CA GLY A 25 -0.39 2.72 4.20
C GLY A 25 1.00 2.14 4.35
N VAL A 26 1.63 1.77 3.24
CA VAL A 26 3.01 1.32 3.19
C VAL A 26 3.80 2.31 2.36
N GLU A 27 4.79 2.96 2.96
CA GLU A 27 5.64 3.95 2.29
C GLU A 27 7.13 3.65 2.45
N GLU A 28 7.92 4.09 1.46
CA GLU A 28 9.35 3.84 1.36
C GLU A 28 10.18 4.68 2.35
N ASP A 29 9.71 5.87 2.72
CA ASP A 29 10.49 6.86 3.49
C ASP A 29 10.72 6.51 4.97
N VAL A 30 10.27 5.37 5.41
CA VAL A 30 10.38 4.91 6.79
C VAL A 30 11.84 4.76 7.26
N PHE A 31 12.78 4.56 6.35
CA PHE A 31 14.21 4.49 6.71
C PHE A 31 14.82 5.84 7.11
N ARG A 32 14.12 6.96 6.97
CA ARG A 32 14.61 8.31 7.30
C ARG A 32 13.69 9.15 8.17
N ALA A 33 12.57 8.66 8.63
CA ALA A 33 11.85 9.32 9.69
C ALA A 33 12.69 9.25 10.97
N ALA A 34 13.61 10.22 11.05
CA ALA A 34 14.40 10.40 12.24
C ALA A 34 13.44 10.55 13.43
N ALA A 35 13.70 9.82 14.50
CA ALA A 35 13.06 9.94 15.81
C ALA A 35 13.00 11.37 16.40
N GLY A 36 13.35 12.39 15.62
CA GLY A 36 13.35 13.80 15.94
C GLY A 36 12.17 14.61 15.41
N GLN A 37 11.22 14.00 14.67
CA GLN A 37 10.06 14.73 14.15
C GLN A 37 8.75 14.53 14.93
N VAL A 38 8.75 13.76 15.99
CA VAL A 38 7.61 13.73 16.91
C VAL A 38 7.55 15.06 17.64
N SER A 39 6.71 15.96 17.14
CA SER A 39 6.43 17.21 17.80
C SER A 39 5.44 16.97 18.93
N GLY A 40 5.87 17.10 20.17
CA GLY A 40 4.97 17.11 21.33
C GLY A 40 4.06 18.33 21.42
N SER A 41 3.92 19.13 20.37
CA SER A 41 3.04 20.30 20.36
C SER A 41 1.64 19.92 19.84
N PRO A 42 0.56 20.09 20.64
CA PRO A 42 -0.81 19.85 20.21
C PRO A 42 -1.27 20.83 19.11
N ASN A 43 -0.47 21.86 18.82
CA ASN A 43 -0.78 22.89 17.82
C ASN A 43 -0.08 22.69 16.49
N ARG A 44 0.57 21.54 16.25
CA ARG A 44 1.11 21.19 14.94
C ARG A 44 0.03 20.49 14.13
N PHE A 45 -0.46 21.18 13.11
CA PHE A 45 -1.23 20.53 12.06
C PHE A 45 -0.25 19.89 11.06
N PRO A 46 -0.37 18.58 10.76
CA PRO A 46 0.42 17.98 9.71
C PRO A 46 0.16 18.71 8.39
N ARG A 47 1.21 18.93 7.62
CA ARG A 47 1.05 19.53 6.28
C ARG A 47 0.30 18.53 5.41
N ILE A 48 -0.92 18.88 5.03
CA ILE A 48 -1.71 18.06 4.09
C ILE A 48 -1.01 18.12 2.73
N ASN A 49 -0.62 16.97 2.25
CA ASN A 49 -0.05 16.78 0.91
C ASN A 49 -0.91 15.75 0.14
N TRP A 50 -0.53 15.45 -1.08
CA TRP A 50 -1.24 14.52 -1.95
C TRP A 50 -1.30 13.07 -1.41
N ALA A 51 -0.40 12.69 -0.53
CA ALA A 51 -0.36 11.36 0.10
C ALA A 51 -1.00 11.35 1.50
N SER A 52 -1.56 12.48 1.97
CA SER A 52 -2.04 12.61 3.34
C SER A 52 -3.15 11.60 3.67
N PRO A 53 -3.01 10.84 4.77
CA PRO A 53 -4.01 9.88 5.23
C PRO A 53 -5.28 10.55 5.77
N VAL A 54 -5.23 11.85 6.04
CA VAL A 54 -6.35 12.63 6.60
C VAL A 54 -7.61 12.49 5.76
N PHE A 55 -7.49 12.39 4.45
CA PHE A 55 -8.65 12.22 3.56
C PHE A 55 -9.42 10.94 3.86
N PHE A 56 -8.73 9.84 4.14
CA PHE A 56 -9.36 8.55 4.45
C PHE A 56 -9.92 8.53 5.88
N ALA A 57 -9.23 9.17 6.82
CA ALA A 57 -9.76 9.36 8.18
C ALA A 57 -11.08 10.16 8.18
N LEU A 58 -11.16 11.23 7.36
CA LEU A 58 -12.40 12.01 7.16
C LEU A 58 -13.50 11.20 6.47
N ALA A 59 -13.14 10.23 5.63
CA ALA A 59 -14.08 9.31 4.99
C ALA A 59 -14.53 8.16 5.92
N GLY A 60 -14.05 8.13 7.18
CA GLY A 60 -14.48 7.19 8.22
C GLY A 60 -13.66 5.91 8.30
N TYR A 61 -12.45 5.90 7.73
CA TYR A 61 -11.50 4.80 7.88
C TYR A 61 -10.58 5.02 9.08
N ALA A 62 -10.21 3.95 9.78
CA ALA A 62 -9.02 3.96 10.61
C ALA A 62 -7.80 3.83 9.68
N VAL A 63 -6.81 4.69 9.86
CA VAL A 63 -5.61 4.71 9.01
C VAL A 63 -4.40 4.40 9.88
N LEU A 64 -3.66 3.35 9.51
CA LEU A 64 -2.32 3.10 10.00
C LEU A 64 -1.34 3.70 9.00
N GLU A 65 -0.77 4.83 9.35
CA GLU A 65 0.19 5.56 8.54
C GLU A 65 1.62 5.13 8.88
N ASN A 66 2.48 5.12 7.87
CA ASN A 66 3.92 4.85 8.02
C ASN A 66 4.23 3.53 8.76
N ALA A 67 3.44 2.49 8.52
CA ALA A 67 3.72 1.20 9.08
C ALA A 67 5.10 0.69 8.62
N SER A 68 6.03 0.62 9.54
CA SER A 68 7.38 0.13 9.26
C SER A 68 7.39 -1.39 9.23
N ILE A 69 7.75 -1.94 8.07
CA ILE A 69 8.00 -3.38 7.92
C ILE A 69 9.49 -3.57 7.61
N PRO A 70 10.34 -3.68 8.63
CA PRO A 70 11.78 -3.84 8.42
C PRO A 70 12.05 -5.21 7.77
N ILE A 71 12.82 -5.18 6.68
CA ILE A 71 13.34 -6.38 6.04
C ILE A 71 14.80 -6.52 6.44
N ILE A 72 15.09 -7.52 7.25
CA ILE A 72 16.41 -7.70 7.87
C ILE A 72 17.02 -9.04 7.48
N GLY A 73 18.35 -9.05 7.31
CA GLY A 73 19.12 -10.28 7.14
C GLY A 73 19.67 -10.77 8.48
N GLU A 74 19.72 -12.07 8.68
CA GLU A 74 20.33 -12.69 9.86
C GLU A 74 21.70 -13.28 9.48
N GLY A 75 22.72 -12.93 10.22
CA GLY A 75 24.09 -13.40 9.99
C GLY A 75 24.60 -12.95 8.61
N ASN A 76 24.89 -13.89 7.72
CA ASN A 76 25.35 -13.64 6.36
C ASN A 76 24.24 -13.69 5.31
N ALA A 77 22.98 -13.89 5.72
CA ALA A 77 21.84 -13.91 4.79
C ALA A 77 21.52 -12.50 4.30
N GLN A 78 21.23 -12.39 3.03
CA GLN A 78 20.77 -11.13 2.46
C GLN A 78 19.32 -10.87 2.85
N PRO A 79 18.95 -9.63 3.26
CA PRO A 79 17.60 -9.31 3.73
C PRO A 79 16.51 -9.77 2.76
N ASN A 80 16.70 -9.52 1.47
CA ASN A 80 15.70 -9.79 0.44
C ASN A 80 15.50 -11.29 0.11
N ASP A 81 16.35 -12.18 0.61
CA ASP A 81 16.15 -13.62 0.41
C ASP A 81 14.92 -14.15 1.15
N THR A 82 14.48 -13.44 2.19
CA THR A 82 13.25 -13.73 2.96
C THR A 82 12.26 -12.55 2.96
N TYR A 83 12.31 -11.74 1.89
CA TYR A 83 11.49 -10.53 1.77
C TYR A 83 9.99 -10.80 1.93
N ILE A 84 9.46 -11.78 1.20
CA ILE A 84 8.02 -12.07 1.18
C ILE A 84 7.52 -12.50 2.56
N GLU A 85 8.25 -13.39 3.22
CA GLU A 85 7.89 -13.92 4.54
C GLU A 85 7.87 -12.80 5.57
N GLN A 86 8.87 -11.91 5.56
CA GLN A 86 8.97 -10.79 6.49
C GLN A 86 7.88 -9.73 6.20
N LEU A 87 7.64 -9.43 4.92
CA LEU A 87 6.60 -8.49 4.51
C LEU A 87 5.21 -8.94 4.99
N VAL A 88 4.85 -10.20 4.75
CA VAL A 88 3.54 -10.74 5.15
C VAL A 88 3.40 -10.81 6.67
N ALA A 89 4.46 -11.23 7.37
CA ALA A 89 4.46 -11.29 8.84
C ALA A 89 4.31 -9.89 9.47
N GLY A 90 5.01 -8.89 8.93
CA GLY A 90 4.92 -7.51 9.40
C GLY A 90 3.52 -6.92 9.17
N ALA A 91 2.96 -7.10 7.99
CA ALA A 91 1.62 -6.64 7.68
C ALA A 91 0.56 -7.29 8.58
N LYS A 92 0.68 -8.61 8.82
CA LYS A 92 -0.21 -9.32 9.74
C LYS A 92 -0.11 -8.77 11.16
N ALA A 93 1.11 -8.53 11.66
CA ALA A 93 1.33 -8.00 13.00
C ALA A 93 0.69 -6.61 13.18
N ALA A 94 0.78 -5.75 12.16
CA ALA A 94 0.15 -4.44 12.17
C ALA A 94 -1.38 -4.52 12.21
N ILE A 95 -1.99 -5.41 11.41
CA ILE A 95 -3.44 -5.65 11.44
C ILE A 95 -3.88 -6.20 12.80
N ASP A 96 -3.16 -7.18 13.34
CA ASP A 96 -3.46 -7.78 14.65
C ASP A 96 -3.37 -6.74 15.77
N TYR A 97 -2.40 -5.82 15.68
CA TYR A 97 -2.27 -4.71 16.61
C TYR A 97 -3.48 -3.76 16.55
N GLY A 98 -3.85 -3.28 15.36
CA GLY A 98 -5.03 -2.44 15.18
C GLY A 98 -6.32 -3.11 15.66
N ALA A 99 -6.47 -4.42 15.42
CA ALA A 99 -7.59 -5.21 15.90
C ALA A 99 -7.59 -5.33 17.43
N SER A 100 -6.42 -5.49 18.06
CA SER A 100 -6.28 -5.57 19.52
C SER A 100 -6.67 -4.28 20.24
N LEU A 101 -6.54 -3.13 19.55
CA LEU A 101 -7.01 -1.83 20.03
C LEU A 101 -8.53 -1.63 19.85
N GLY A 102 -9.21 -2.55 19.16
CA GLY A 102 -10.64 -2.45 18.87
C GLY A 102 -11.00 -1.42 17.81
N VAL A 103 -10.03 -0.90 17.07
CA VAL A 103 -10.24 0.15 16.06
C VAL A 103 -10.26 -0.36 14.62
N VAL A 104 -9.84 -1.60 14.37
CA VAL A 104 -9.80 -2.21 13.04
C VAL A 104 -10.58 -3.51 13.03
N ASP A 105 -11.45 -3.68 12.03
CA ASP A 105 -11.99 -5.00 11.67
C ASP A 105 -10.97 -5.71 10.76
N PRO A 106 -10.31 -6.79 11.22
CA PRO A 106 -9.28 -7.46 10.44
C PRO A 106 -9.79 -8.10 9.14
N LYS A 107 -11.11 -8.20 8.97
CA LYS A 107 -11.74 -8.69 7.74
C LYS A 107 -12.01 -7.60 6.71
N ARG A 108 -11.80 -6.33 7.07
CA ARG A 108 -12.11 -5.16 6.25
C ARG A 108 -10.92 -4.19 6.18
N VAL A 109 -9.76 -4.71 5.81
CA VAL A 109 -8.52 -3.95 5.70
C VAL A 109 -8.14 -3.81 4.22
N ALA A 110 -7.78 -2.60 3.82
CA ALA A 110 -7.11 -2.33 2.56
C ALA A 110 -5.63 -2.04 2.78
N VAL A 111 -4.83 -2.25 1.76
CA VAL A 111 -3.42 -1.85 1.72
C VAL A 111 -3.19 -0.89 0.57
N MET A 112 -2.42 0.17 0.82
CA MET A 112 -2.03 1.11 -0.22
C MET A 112 -0.59 1.56 -0.08
N GLY A 113 -0.01 1.96 -1.21
CA GLY A 113 1.32 2.51 -1.21
C GLY A 113 1.68 3.21 -2.52
N HIS A 114 2.75 3.97 -2.48
CA HIS A 114 3.35 4.66 -3.61
C HIS A 114 4.76 4.14 -3.85
N SER A 115 5.20 4.09 -5.11
CA SER A 115 6.57 3.70 -5.44
C SER A 115 6.92 2.30 -4.90
N TYR A 116 7.87 2.20 -3.99
CA TYR A 116 8.20 0.95 -3.30
C TYR A 116 7.02 0.43 -2.46
N GLY A 117 6.21 1.32 -1.87
CA GLY A 117 4.98 0.94 -1.18
C GLY A 117 3.95 0.29 -2.11
N ALA A 118 3.86 0.73 -3.37
CA ALA A 118 3.02 0.07 -4.38
C ALA A 118 3.52 -1.33 -4.74
N PHE A 119 4.85 -1.50 -4.81
CA PHE A 119 5.49 -2.80 -4.97
C PHE A 119 5.19 -3.71 -3.76
N MET A 120 5.31 -3.20 -2.52
CA MET A 120 4.94 -3.92 -1.31
C MET A 120 3.46 -4.31 -1.33
N THR A 121 2.56 -3.38 -1.67
CA THR A 121 1.12 -3.61 -1.83
C THR A 121 0.85 -4.78 -2.77
N ALA A 122 1.42 -4.77 -3.97
CA ALA A 122 1.20 -5.83 -4.94
C ALA A 122 1.74 -7.19 -4.47
N ASN A 123 2.88 -7.23 -3.78
CA ASN A 123 3.42 -8.44 -3.17
C ASN A 123 2.53 -8.97 -2.04
N LEU A 124 1.99 -8.10 -1.19
CA LEU A 124 1.05 -8.50 -0.14
C LEU A 124 -0.20 -9.15 -0.71
N LEU A 125 -0.75 -8.61 -1.82
CA LEU A 125 -1.91 -9.22 -2.49
C LEU A 125 -1.57 -10.52 -3.22
N ALA A 126 -0.33 -10.68 -3.67
CA ALA A 126 0.13 -11.89 -4.36
C ALA A 126 0.39 -13.04 -3.39
N HIS A 127 0.75 -12.76 -2.14
CA HIS A 127 1.27 -13.73 -1.18
C HIS A 127 0.48 -13.84 0.12
N SER A 128 -0.65 -13.12 0.24
CA SER A 128 -1.54 -13.21 1.41
C SER A 128 -2.99 -12.95 1.03
N ASP A 129 -3.89 -13.32 1.95
CA ASP A 129 -5.34 -13.06 1.92
C ASP A 129 -5.76 -12.04 3.00
N LEU A 130 -4.82 -11.28 3.52
CA LEU A 130 -5.02 -10.34 4.61
C LEU A 130 -5.91 -9.14 4.24
N PHE A 131 -6.03 -8.81 2.96
CA PHE A 131 -6.62 -7.57 2.50
C PHE A 131 -7.86 -7.76 1.63
N ARG A 132 -8.80 -6.81 1.74
CA ARG A 132 -10.02 -6.75 0.93
C ARG A 132 -9.83 -5.97 -0.36
N ALA A 133 -8.89 -5.03 -0.38
CA ALA A 133 -8.55 -4.23 -1.55
C ALA A 133 -7.09 -3.77 -1.49
N GLY A 134 -6.50 -3.47 -2.64
CA GLY A 134 -5.21 -2.82 -2.76
C GLY A 134 -5.27 -1.60 -3.64
N ILE A 135 -4.43 -0.60 -3.33
CA ILE A 135 -4.21 0.59 -4.14
C ILE A 135 -2.70 0.80 -4.31
N ALA A 136 -2.21 0.67 -5.53
CA ALA A 136 -0.79 0.73 -5.84
C ALA A 136 -0.52 1.88 -6.82
N ARG A 137 0.28 2.87 -6.38
CA ARG A 137 0.57 4.09 -7.13
C ARG A 137 2.02 4.11 -7.60
N SER A 138 2.26 4.33 -8.89
CA SER A 138 3.59 4.43 -9.54
C SER A 138 4.57 3.35 -9.09
N GLY A 139 4.14 2.08 -9.12
CA GLY A 139 4.93 0.95 -8.60
C GLY A 139 5.80 0.26 -9.64
N ALA A 140 6.70 -0.57 -9.14
CA ALA A 140 7.52 -1.49 -9.93
C ALA A 140 7.10 -2.94 -9.66
N TYR A 141 6.50 -3.60 -10.62
CA TYR A 141 5.89 -4.91 -10.43
C TYR A 141 6.68 -6.08 -11.03
N ASN A 142 7.63 -5.77 -11.89
CA ASN A 142 8.56 -6.76 -12.46
C ASN A 142 10.00 -6.28 -12.28
N ARG A 143 10.72 -6.90 -11.36
CA ARG A 143 12.10 -6.51 -11.00
C ARG A 143 13.13 -6.89 -12.05
N THR A 144 12.79 -7.75 -13.00
CA THR A 144 13.69 -8.00 -14.15
C THR A 144 13.88 -6.77 -15.04
N LEU A 145 13.00 -5.75 -14.91
CA LEU A 145 13.16 -4.46 -15.57
C LEU A 145 14.10 -3.49 -14.82
N THR A 146 14.55 -3.86 -13.62
CA THR A 146 15.57 -3.16 -12.84
C THR A 146 16.75 -4.10 -12.51
N PRO A 147 17.46 -4.64 -13.52
CA PRO A 147 18.33 -5.81 -13.34
C PRO A 147 19.65 -5.54 -12.62
N TYR A 148 19.96 -4.29 -12.31
CA TYR A 148 21.21 -3.87 -11.64
C TYR A 148 20.99 -3.41 -10.19
N GLY A 149 19.99 -3.95 -9.53
CA GLY A 149 19.64 -3.62 -8.16
C GLY A 149 18.38 -2.76 -8.06
N PHE A 150 17.81 -2.74 -6.85
CA PHE A 150 16.67 -1.90 -6.49
C PHE A 150 16.58 -1.79 -4.97
N GLN A 151 16.27 -0.63 -4.44
CA GLN A 151 16.20 -0.35 -3.00
C GLN A 151 17.43 -0.91 -2.25
N ALA A 152 17.22 -1.84 -1.31
CA ALA A 152 18.26 -2.49 -0.55
C ALA A 152 18.83 -3.74 -1.24
N GLU A 153 18.48 -4.04 -2.49
CA GLU A 153 19.05 -5.13 -3.27
C GLU A 153 20.20 -4.61 -4.12
N GLU A 154 21.42 -4.99 -3.76
CA GLU A 154 22.64 -4.58 -4.47
C GLU A 154 23.08 -5.62 -5.51
N ARG A 155 22.62 -6.87 -5.40
CA ARG A 155 22.94 -7.93 -6.37
C ARG A 155 22.20 -7.68 -7.69
N THR A 156 22.85 -7.94 -8.77
CA THR A 156 22.22 -7.93 -10.09
C THR A 156 21.26 -9.11 -10.28
N TYR A 157 20.36 -9.00 -11.26
CA TYR A 157 19.46 -10.09 -11.63
C TYR A 157 20.21 -11.42 -11.87
N TRP A 158 21.37 -11.37 -12.51
CA TRP A 158 22.16 -12.58 -12.84
C TRP A 158 22.85 -13.18 -11.61
N GLU A 159 23.10 -12.42 -10.57
CA GLU A 159 23.66 -12.89 -9.29
C GLU A 159 22.59 -13.46 -8.36
N ALA A 160 21.36 -12.94 -8.41
CA ALA A 160 20.27 -13.35 -7.53
C ALA A 160 18.93 -13.56 -8.29
N PRO A 161 18.87 -14.38 -9.36
CA PRO A 161 17.69 -14.50 -10.20
C PRO A 161 16.44 -14.97 -9.44
N ASP A 162 16.61 -15.84 -8.45
CA ASP A 162 15.50 -16.34 -7.63
C ASP A 162 14.89 -15.24 -6.75
N THR A 163 15.71 -14.34 -6.20
CA THR A 163 15.25 -13.18 -5.41
C THR A 163 14.45 -12.23 -6.29
N TYR A 164 14.97 -11.90 -7.47
CA TYR A 164 14.26 -11.06 -8.44
C TYR A 164 12.94 -11.69 -8.89
N PHE A 165 12.91 -13.00 -9.13
CA PHE A 165 11.68 -13.70 -9.48
C PHE A 165 10.65 -13.65 -8.34
N LYS A 166 11.06 -14.03 -7.12
CA LYS A 166 10.20 -14.07 -5.95
C LYS A 166 9.64 -12.69 -5.60
N MET A 167 10.45 -11.65 -5.69
CA MET A 167 10.04 -10.29 -5.37
C MET A 167 9.21 -9.62 -6.47
N SER A 168 9.02 -10.22 -7.64
CA SER A 168 8.24 -9.65 -8.73
C SER A 168 6.77 -10.09 -8.63
N PRO A 169 5.84 -9.26 -8.14
CA PRO A 169 4.41 -9.64 -8.05
C PRO A 169 3.79 -9.93 -9.42
N PHE A 170 4.39 -9.43 -10.50
CA PHE A 170 4.02 -9.78 -11.87
C PHE A 170 4.01 -11.30 -12.10
N ASN A 171 4.96 -12.03 -11.55
CA ASN A 171 5.08 -13.49 -11.71
C ASN A 171 3.97 -14.26 -10.98
N TYR A 172 3.21 -13.58 -10.12
CA TYR A 172 2.13 -14.14 -9.31
C TYR A 172 0.77 -13.51 -9.64
N ALA A 173 0.64 -12.90 -10.82
CA ALA A 173 -0.61 -12.27 -11.25
C ALA A 173 -1.80 -13.24 -11.23
N ASP A 174 -1.57 -14.55 -11.43
CA ASP A 174 -2.56 -15.63 -11.34
C ASP A 174 -3.04 -15.90 -9.90
N LYS A 175 -2.27 -15.47 -8.90
CA LYS A 175 -2.61 -15.62 -7.46
C LYS A 175 -3.42 -14.45 -6.92
N ILE A 176 -3.33 -13.27 -7.52
CA ILE A 176 -4.01 -12.07 -7.03
C ILE A 176 -5.50 -12.17 -7.31
N LYS A 177 -6.29 -12.36 -6.26
CA LYS A 177 -7.76 -12.42 -6.30
C LYS A 177 -8.41 -11.19 -5.69
N THR A 178 -7.68 -10.50 -4.82
CA THR A 178 -8.10 -9.25 -4.18
C THR A 178 -8.15 -8.12 -5.22
N PRO A 179 -9.22 -7.32 -5.24
CA PRO A 179 -9.31 -6.15 -6.12
C PRO A 179 -8.13 -5.20 -5.95
N ILE A 180 -7.53 -4.77 -7.07
CA ILE A 180 -6.41 -3.84 -7.07
C ILE A 180 -6.63 -2.65 -8.01
N LEU A 181 -6.43 -1.44 -7.48
CA LEU A 181 -6.39 -0.19 -8.23
C LEU A 181 -4.94 0.19 -8.49
N LEU A 182 -4.58 0.33 -9.75
CA LEU A 182 -3.28 0.82 -10.19
C LEU A 182 -3.46 2.28 -10.63
N ILE A 183 -2.63 3.19 -10.11
CA ILE A 183 -2.58 4.59 -10.54
C ILE A 183 -1.14 4.91 -10.91
N HIS A 184 -0.91 5.61 -12.02
CA HIS A 184 0.44 5.91 -12.48
C HIS A 184 0.50 7.25 -13.19
N GLY A 185 1.55 8.04 -12.93
CA GLY A 185 1.84 9.24 -13.69
C GLY A 185 2.29 8.86 -15.10
N GLU A 186 1.65 9.43 -16.13
CA GLU A 186 1.96 9.07 -17.52
C GLU A 186 3.37 9.49 -17.96
N ALA A 187 3.90 10.54 -17.31
CA ALA A 187 5.24 11.05 -17.54
C ALA A 187 6.25 10.60 -16.44
N ASP A 188 5.96 9.52 -15.72
CA ASP A 188 6.89 8.98 -14.71
C ASP A 188 8.20 8.54 -15.37
N ASP A 189 9.28 9.24 -15.05
CA ASP A 189 10.63 9.04 -15.54
C ASP A 189 11.58 8.39 -14.52
N ASN A 190 11.06 7.98 -13.37
CA ASN A 190 11.82 7.22 -12.39
C ASN A 190 12.20 5.85 -12.98
N THR A 191 13.50 5.57 -13.00
CA THR A 191 14.06 4.39 -13.71
C THR A 191 13.53 3.06 -13.20
N GLY A 192 13.07 2.98 -11.96
CA GLY A 192 12.50 1.75 -11.37
C GLY A 192 11.02 1.55 -11.70
N THR A 193 10.31 2.62 -11.97
CA THR A 193 8.85 2.65 -11.99
C THR A 193 8.22 3.14 -13.29
N TYR A 194 8.93 3.19 -14.40
CA TYR A 194 8.35 3.60 -15.67
C TYR A 194 6.92 3.08 -15.89
N PRO A 195 6.00 3.84 -16.54
CA PRO A 195 4.60 3.47 -16.72
C PRO A 195 4.36 2.07 -17.30
N ILE A 196 5.33 1.55 -18.07
CA ILE A 196 5.32 0.19 -18.60
C ILE A 196 5.15 -0.89 -17.51
N GLN A 197 5.60 -0.63 -16.28
CA GLN A 197 5.42 -1.53 -15.14
C GLN A 197 3.93 -1.75 -14.86
N SER A 198 3.17 -0.66 -14.73
CA SER A 198 1.72 -0.73 -14.50
C SER A 198 0.95 -1.28 -15.70
N GLU A 199 1.33 -0.90 -16.93
CA GLU A 199 0.68 -1.41 -18.14
C GLU A 199 0.79 -2.93 -18.24
N ARG A 200 1.98 -3.48 -18.06
CA ARG A 200 2.22 -4.92 -18.16
C ARG A 200 1.60 -5.69 -17.02
N PHE A 201 1.64 -5.14 -15.82
CA PHE A 201 1.00 -5.77 -14.66
C PHE A 201 -0.52 -5.78 -14.79
N TYR A 202 -1.12 -4.66 -15.23
CA TYR A 202 -2.55 -4.60 -15.56
C TYR A 202 -2.94 -5.63 -16.60
N ALA A 203 -2.18 -5.74 -17.70
CA ALA A 203 -2.47 -6.70 -18.75
C ALA A 203 -2.41 -8.15 -18.25
N ALA A 204 -1.44 -8.48 -17.39
CA ALA A 204 -1.32 -9.78 -16.77
C ALA A 204 -2.51 -10.08 -15.85
N LEU A 205 -2.85 -9.17 -14.94
CA LEU A 205 -3.98 -9.30 -14.01
C LEU A 205 -5.30 -9.45 -14.77
N LYS A 206 -5.53 -8.61 -15.78
CA LYS A 206 -6.72 -8.66 -16.64
C LYS A 206 -6.84 -10.00 -17.35
N GLY A 207 -5.72 -10.50 -17.89
CA GLY A 207 -5.66 -11.80 -18.56
C GLY A 207 -5.97 -12.97 -17.63
N GLN A 208 -5.67 -12.85 -16.34
CA GLN A 208 -5.98 -13.83 -15.30
C GLN A 208 -7.40 -13.66 -14.70
N GLY A 209 -8.19 -12.70 -15.20
CA GLY A 209 -9.56 -12.45 -14.73
C GLY A 209 -9.64 -11.75 -13.37
N ALA A 210 -8.55 -11.11 -12.92
CA ALA A 210 -8.55 -10.35 -11.68
C ALA A 210 -9.43 -9.09 -11.77
N THR A 211 -9.98 -8.65 -10.64
CA THR A 211 -10.63 -7.34 -10.52
C THR A 211 -9.56 -6.28 -10.43
N VAL A 212 -9.29 -5.61 -11.54
CA VAL A 212 -8.23 -4.61 -11.65
C VAL A 212 -8.71 -3.39 -12.42
N ARG A 213 -8.31 -2.20 -11.96
CA ARG A 213 -8.45 -0.94 -12.66
C ARG A 213 -7.08 -0.28 -12.78
N LEU A 214 -6.81 0.32 -13.94
CA LEU A 214 -5.62 1.14 -14.19
C LEU A 214 -6.06 2.55 -14.54
N VAL A 215 -5.46 3.52 -13.87
CA VAL A 215 -5.66 4.96 -14.08
C VAL A 215 -4.31 5.58 -14.40
N PHE A 216 -4.20 6.23 -15.56
CA PHE A 216 -3.07 7.09 -15.85
C PHE A 216 -3.43 8.54 -15.55
N LEU A 217 -2.48 9.25 -14.93
CA LEU A 217 -2.59 10.68 -14.68
C LEU A 217 -1.75 11.41 -15.72
N PRO A 218 -2.41 12.10 -16.68
CA PRO A 218 -1.71 12.76 -17.78
C PRO A 218 -0.70 13.79 -17.28
N LEU A 219 0.49 13.80 -17.87
CA LEU A 219 1.58 14.75 -17.59
C LEU A 219 2.18 14.65 -16.17
N GLU A 220 1.65 13.81 -15.30
CA GLU A 220 2.24 13.59 -13.97
C GLU A 220 3.49 12.73 -14.05
N ALA A 221 4.51 13.14 -13.29
CA ALA A 221 5.73 12.40 -13.08
C ALA A 221 5.58 11.34 -11.98
N HIS A 222 6.69 10.96 -11.32
CA HIS A 222 6.65 10.01 -10.22
C HIS A 222 5.86 10.52 -9.02
N GLY A 223 5.98 11.81 -8.68
CA GLY A 223 5.09 12.53 -7.74
C GLY A 223 4.01 13.27 -8.49
N TYR A 224 2.81 13.36 -7.92
CA TYR A 224 1.66 14.00 -8.56
C TYR A 224 1.45 15.41 -8.00
N GLU A 225 1.23 16.39 -8.87
CA GLU A 225 1.20 17.81 -8.49
C GLU A 225 -0.05 18.56 -8.95
N ALA A 226 -0.59 18.23 -10.13
CA ALA A 226 -1.74 18.95 -10.66
C ALA A 226 -2.99 18.71 -9.82
N HIS A 227 -3.70 19.78 -9.49
CA HIS A 227 -4.92 19.72 -8.68
C HIS A 227 -5.96 18.75 -9.25
N GLU A 228 -6.14 18.75 -10.56
CA GLU A 228 -7.07 17.88 -11.27
C GLU A 228 -6.67 16.41 -11.12
N SER A 229 -5.39 16.10 -11.28
CA SER A 229 -4.83 14.76 -11.09
C SER A 229 -5.01 14.28 -9.65
N LEU A 230 -4.70 15.12 -8.68
CA LEU A 230 -4.86 14.80 -7.26
C LEU A 230 -6.31 14.57 -6.88
N SER A 231 -7.22 15.43 -7.37
CA SER A 231 -8.65 15.29 -7.12
C SER A 231 -9.21 14.00 -7.74
N HIS A 232 -8.79 13.68 -8.97
CA HIS A 232 -9.19 12.45 -9.65
C HIS A 232 -8.64 11.21 -8.94
N MET A 233 -7.37 11.25 -8.56
CA MET A 233 -6.73 10.17 -7.79
C MET A 233 -7.50 9.89 -6.49
N LEU A 234 -7.76 10.92 -5.68
CA LEU A 234 -8.49 10.77 -4.42
C LEU A 234 -9.89 10.22 -4.63
N TRP A 235 -10.61 10.68 -5.67
CA TRP A 235 -11.93 10.17 -6.03
C TRP A 235 -11.89 8.68 -6.41
N GLU A 236 -10.90 8.25 -7.21
CA GLU A 236 -10.73 6.84 -7.58
C GLU A 236 -10.43 5.97 -6.37
N MET A 237 -9.56 6.45 -5.48
CA MET A 237 -9.18 5.74 -4.26
C MET A 237 -10.37 5.60 -3.30
N ASP A 238 -11.09 6.68 -3.03
CA ASP A 238 -12.27 6.68 -2.15
C ASP A 238 -13.35 5.72 -2.68
N ARG A 239 -13.70 5.81 -3.96
CA ARG A 239 -14.65 4.89 -4.59
C ARG A 239 -14.19 3.44 -4.53
N TRP A 240 -12.90 3.19 -4.70
CA TRP A 240 -12.35 1.83 -4.63
C TRP A 240 -12.51 1.24 -3.25
N LEU A 241 -12.16 2.01 -2.22
CA LEU A 241 -12.32 1.61 -0.82
C LEU A 241 -13.79 1.43 -0.45
N ASP A 242 -14.66 2.36 -0.84
CA ASP A 242 -16.10 2.26 -0.59
C ASP A 242 -16.71 1.00 -1.21
N THR A 243 -16.24 0.62 -2.39
CA THR A 243 -16.78 -0.54 -3.10
C THR A 243 -16.34 -1.86 -2.50
N TYR A 244 -15.07 -1.96 -2.05
CA TYR A 244 -14.49 -3.27 -1.72
C TYR A 244 -14.19 -3.46 -0.22
N VAL A 245 -14.15 -2.40 0.57
CA VAL A 245 -13.77 -2.45 1.99
C VAL A 245 -14.95 -2.16 2.90
N LYS A 246 -15.74 -1.11 2.63
CA LYS A 246 -16.93 -0.82 3.42
C LYS A 246 -17.98 -1.94 3.30
N PRO A 247 -18.74 -2.25 4.36
CA PRO A 247 -19.82 -3.21 4.27
C PRO A 247 -20.91 -2.71 3.30
N GLU A 248 -21.54 -3.64 2.58
CA GLU A 248 -22.75 -3.32 1.82
C GLU A 248 -23.80 -2.72 2.76
N VAL A 249 -24.24 -1.51 2.46
CA VAL A 249 -25.32 -0.87 3.21
C VAL A 249 -26.60 -1.69 2.91
N SER A 250 -27.10 -2.45 3.89
CA SER A 250 -28.36 -3.14 3.73
C SER A 250 -29.48 -2.14 3.36
N PRO A 251 -30.29 -2.41 2.35
CA PRO A 251 -31.37 -1.49 1.90
C PRO A 251 -32.33 -1.06 3.02
N VAL A 252 -32.42 -1.82 4.11
CA VAL A 252 -33.27 -1.54 5.27
C VAL A 252 -32.77 -0.32 6.08
N ALA A 253 -31.49 -0.03 6.08
CA ALA A 253 -30.92 1.11 6.81
C ALA A 253 -31.06 2.46 6.06
N ALA A 254 -31.26 2.43 4.74
CA ALA A 254 -31.45 3.64 3.92
C ALA A 254 -32.88 4.22 4.00
N ALA A 255 -33.84 3.45 4.46
CA ALA A 255 -35.25 3.87 4.56
C ALA A 255 -35.64 4.57 5.88
N SER A 256 -34.67 4.70 6.81
CA SER A 256 -34.90 5.29 8.15
C SER A 256 -34.18 6.64 8.36
N ARG A 257 -33.84 7.36 7.28
CA ARG A 257 -33.28 8.73 7.36
C ARG A 257 -34.19 9.74 6.68
#